data_995f41cf427ab64afd63f6b55e025f45
#
_entry.id   995f41cf427ab64afd63f6b55e025f45
#
_cell.length_a   1.000
_cell.length_b   1.000
_cell.length_c   1.000
_cell.angle_alpha   90.00
_cell.angle_beta   90.00
_cell.angle_gamma   90.00
#
_symmetry.space_group_name_H-M   'P 1'
#
loop_
_entity.id
_entity.type
_entity.pdbx_description
1 polymer ?
#
loop_
_entity_poly.entity_id
_entity_poly.type
_entity_poly.pdbx_seq_one_letter_code
_entity_poly.pdbx_strand_id
1 'polypeptide(L)'
;TNAIYKLDLKEEIKEALNEMGFSYEKITSLDKEPALGIGDMGMGSAYLINELSNKKIKATAYALRYESGNFKQVIKDGMQTEESSSWLKYGSNWEHKKSFTNEIEIYGKKHKTITYDMPVISDDASFINTLRLFKAESTKDININKFSKGDIIDAYDDYIENSSITEFLYVDDSSNEGKILRLKQEYFFVASAMRDFVRRYILYYENIEHIKEQTNVIINDIHPTLALIEFISILRNDYDFSIKKSIDYTREIFYHLAFSVTDDSLEKYPVDEIRKLNEEIFITIMDVQNELTGENNYLPFVEDGYVIFKNINLALSKDYLFLSKILAEDKIASKKYINLG
;
A
#
# COMPACT_ATOMS: atom_id res chain seq x y z
N THR A 1 -23.84 3.49 2.74
CA THR A 1 -24.72 2.89 3.79
C THR A 1 -24.17 3.16 5.20
N ASN A 2 -22.88 2.87 5.47
CA ASN A 2 -22.28 3.05 6.81
C ASN A 2 -22.39 4.50 7.33
N ALA A 3 -22.14 5.50 6.49
CA ALA A 3 -22.27 6.91 6.88
C ALA A 3 -23.71 7.29 7.31
N ILE A 4 -24.73 6.70 6.68
CA ILE A 4 -26.13 6.92 7.04
C ILE A 4 -26.41 6.46 8.48
N TYR A 5 -25.87 5.31 8.87
CA TYR A 5 -25.99 4.79 10.24
C TYR A 5 -25.18 5.64 11.23
N LYS A 6 -23.94 6.01 10.90
CA LYS A 6 -23.08 6.82 11.79
C LYS A 6 -23.64 8.22 12.05
N LEU A 7 -24.39 8.78 11.11
CA LEU A 7 -25.00 10.09 11.20
C LEU A 7 -26.44 10.07 11.72
N ASP A 8 -26.98 8.86 12.02
CA ASP A 8 -28.36 8.61 12.47
C ASP A 8 -29.43 9.20 11.53
N LEU A 9 -29.18 9.09 10.21
CA LEU A 9 -30.02 9.67 9.15
C LEU A 9 -30.87 8.63 8.42
N LYS A 10 -30.99 7.41 8.95
CA LYS A 10 -31.63 6.30 8.24
C LYS A 10 -33.11 6.54 7.96
N GLU A 11 -33.85 6.98 8.94
CA GLU A 11 -35.32 7.14 8.81
C GLU A 11 -35.64 8.34 7.88
N GLU A 12 -34.92 9.45 8.04
CA GLU A 12 -35.10 10.64 7.19
C GLU A 12 -34.78 10.34 5.71
N ILE A 13 -33.69 9.59 5.45
CA ILE A 13 -33.32 9.23 4.09
C ILE A 13 -34.29 8.21 3.52
N LYS A 14 -34.80 7.27 4.32
CA LYS A 14 -35.82 6.32 3.90
C LYS A 14 -37.13 7.01 3.53
N GLU A 15 -37.57 7.98 4.31
CA GLU A 15 -38.75 8.79 4.03
C GLU A 15 -38.56 9.58 2.72
N ALA A 16 -37.47 10.32 2.59
CA ALA A 16 -37.17 11.07 1.37
C ALA A 16 -37.10 10.20 0.12
N LEU A 17 -36.48 9.03 0.20
CA LEU A 17 -36.44 8.09 -0.93
C LEU A 17 -37.83 7.56 -1.29
N ASN A 18 -38.66 7.25 -0.30
CA ASN A 18 -40.03 6.81 -0.53
C ASN A 18 -40.88 7.90 -1.20
N GLU A 19 -40.75 9.17 -0.81
CA GLU A 19 -41.40 10.31 -1.46
C GLU A 19 -40.98 10.43 -2.94
N MET A 20 -39.73 10.12 -3.26
CA MET A 20 -39.18 10.09 -4.62
C MET A 20 -39.56 8.83 -5.41
N GLY A 21 -40.28 7.87 -4.81
CA GLY A 21 -40.66 6.60 -5.44
C GLY A 21 -39.57 5.51 -5.44
N PHE A 22 -38.54 5.65 -4.61
CA PHE A 22 -37.46 4.66 -4.48
C PHE A 22 -37.55 3.87 -3.17
N SER A 23 -37.16 2.58 -3.20
CA SER A 23 -36.96 1.79 -1.97
C SER A 23 -35.56 2.03 -1.43
N TYR A 24 -35.47 2.35 -0.14
CA TYR A 24 -34.20 2.47 0.60
C TYR A 24 -33.35 1.21 0.45
N GLU A 25 -33.96 0.03 0.68
CA GLU A 25 -33.30 -1.27 0.61
C GLU A 25 -32.74 -1.54 -0.79
N LYS A 26 -33.48 -1.18 -1.83
CA LYS A 26 -33.04 -1.33 -3.22
C LYS A 26 -31.88 -0.40 -3.56
N ILE A 27 -31.94 0.86 -3.14
CA ILE A 27 -30.85 1.83 -3.37
C ILE A 27 -29.59 1.41 -2.63
N THR A 28 -29.68 1.03 -1.35
CA THR A 28 -28.51 0.62 -0.56
C THR A 28 -27.90 -0.70 -1.03
N SER A 29 -28.69 -1.60 -1.63
CA SER A 29 -28.15 -2.83 -2.24
C SER A 29 -27.34 -2.58 -3.52
N LEU A 30 -27.47 -1.41 -4.15
CA LEU A 30 -26.68 -1.01 -5.32
C LEU A 30 -25.35 -0.35 -4.92
N ASP A 31 -25.23 0.07 -3.66
CA ASP A 31 -24.00 0.65 -3.12
C ASP A 31 -22.92 -0.43 -3.06
N LYS A 32 -21.86 -0.25 -3.83
CA LYS A 32 -20.74 -1.18 -3.89
C LYS A 32 -19.62 -0.69 -2.96
N GLU A 33 -19.16 -1.58 -2.13
CA GLU A 33 -18.02 -1.31 -1.28
C GLU A 33 -16.73 -1.22 -2.11
N PRO A 34 -15.81 -0.32 -1.70
CA PRO A 34 -14.47 -0.27 -2.28
C PRO A 34 -13.77 -1.62 -2.14
N ALA A 35 -13.36 -2.21 -3.24
CA ALA A 35 -12.72 -3.53 -3.26
C ALA A 35 -11.20 -3.39 -3.12
N LEU A 36 -10.71 -2.86 -1.99
CA LEU A 36 -9.32 -2.47 -1.74
C LEU A 36 -8.51 -3.48 -0.92
N GLY A 37 -9.15 -4.51 -0.36
CA GLY A 37 -8.51 -5.56 0.42
C GLY A 37 -9.51 -6.57 0.96
N ILE A 38 -9.09 -7.82 1.13
CA ILE A 38 -9.90 -8.89 1.70
C ILE A 38 -9.10 -9.65 2.76
N GLY A 39 -9.80 -10.59 3.43
CA GLY A 39 -9.20 -11.44 4.45
C GLY A 39 -8.74 -10.67 5.68
N ASP A 40 -7.95 -11.33 6.51
CA ASP A 40 -7.53 -10.79 7.81
C ASP A 40 -6.68 -9.53 7.67
N MET A 41 -5.83 -9.44 6.63
CA MET A 41 -4.98 -8.27 6.39
C MET A 41 -5.81 -7.05 5.95
N GLY A 42 -6.67 -7.21 4.95
CA GLY A 42 -7.49 -6.11 4.44
C GLY A 42 -8.53 -5.65 5.46
N MET A 43 -9.26 -6.58 6.06
CA MET A 43 -10.24 -6.28 7.11
C MET A 43 -9.58 -5.76 8.38
N GLY A 44 -8.46 -6.35 8.81
CA GLY A 44 -7.68 -5.89 9.97
C GLY A 44 -7.22 -4.44 9.81
N SER A 45 -6.73 -4.05 8.63
CA SER A 45 -6.34 -2.67 8.33
C SER A 45 -7.53 -1.71 8.37
N ALA A 46 -8.69 -2.13 7.83
CA ALA A 46 -9.92 -1.33 7.87
C ALA A 46 -10.43 -1.13 9.30
N TYR A 47 -10.40 -2.18 10.13
CA TYR A 47 -10.75 -2.06 11.55
C TYR A 47 -9.77 -1.17 12.31
N LEU A 48 -8.47 -1.30 12.07
CA LEU A 48 -7.45 -0.49 12.74
C LEU A 48 -7.66 1.01 12.47
N ILE A 49 -7.82 1.42 11.21
CA ILE A 49 -8.03 2.85 10.90
C ILE A 49 -9.37 3.36 11.42
N ASN A 50 -10.43 2.51 11.45
CA ASN A 50 -11.71 2.88 12.05
C ASN A 50 -11.59 3.05 13.57
N GLU A 51 -10.90 2.14 14.27
CA GLU A 51 -10.65 2.27 15.71
C GLU A 51 -9.78 3.47 16.06
N LEU A 52 -8.77 3.79 15.25
CA LEU A 52 -8.01 5.04 15.44
C LEU A 52 -8.90 6.28 15.28
N SER A 53 -9.88 6.24 14.36
CA SER A 53 -10.87 7.32 14.23
C SER A 53 -11.77 7.40 15.46
N ASN A 54 -12.28 6.28 15.96
CA ASN A 54 -13.12 6.23 17.17
C ASN A 54 -12.39 6.72 18.43
N LYS A 55 -11.10 6.43 18.52
CA LYS A 55 -10.24 6.92 19.60
C LYS A 55 -9.71 8.34 19.40
N LYS A 56 -10.09 9.01 18.29
CA LYS A 56 -9.66 10.36 17.91
C LYS A 56 -8.14 10.50 17.79
N ILE A 57 -7.48 9.41 17.39
CA ILE A 57 -6.04 9.37 17.10
C ILE A 57 -5.86 9.73 15.63
N LYS A 58 -5.11 10.80 15.35
CA LYS A 58 -4.83 11.23 13.98
C LYS A 58 -3.98 10.21 13.24
N ALA A 59 -4.49 9.70 12.15
CA ALA A 59 -3.82 8.71 11.31
C ALA A 59 -4.13 8.90 9.82
N THR A 60 -3.27 8.36 8.97
CA THR A 60 -3.52 8.22 7.54
C THR A 60 -3.15 6.80 7.14
N ALA A 61 -4.11 6.07 6.60
CA ALA A 61 -3.84 4.80 5.96
C ALA A 61 -3.52 5.02 4.48
N TYR A 62 -2.66 4.20 3.93
CA TYR A 62 -2.25 4.21 2.52
C TYR A 62 -2.63 2.89 1.85
N ALA A 63 -3.11 2.94 0.60
CA ALA A 63 -3.38 1.77 -0.22
C ALA A 63 -3.28 2.11 -1.72
N LEU A 64 -3.27 1.08 -2.57
CA LEU A 64 -3.48 1.26 -4.00
C LEU A 64 -4.97 1.39 -4.31
N ARG A 65 -5.29 2.26 -5.27
CA ARG A 65 -6.64 2.41 -5.81
C ARG A 65 -6.84 1.43 -6.96
N TYR A 66 -7.27 0.23 -6.64
CA TYR A 66 -7.54 -0.77 -7.66
C TYR A 66 -8.82 -0.45 -8.43
N GLU A 67 -8.74 -0.38 -9.76
CA GLU A 67 -9.90 -0.06 -10.62
C GLU A 67 -10.96 -1.17 -10.56
N SER A 68 -10.52 -2.42 -10.67
CA SER A 68 -11.39 -3.60 -10.61
C SER A 68 -11.40 -4.27 -9.24
N GLY A 69 -10.42 -3.97 -8.39
CA GLY A 69 -10.32 -4.43 -7.00
C GLY A 69 -10.36 -5.95 -6.85
N ASN A 70 -11.22 -6.43 -5.95
CA ASN A 70 -11.47 -7.85 -5.73
C ASN A 70 -12.28 -8.49 -6.85
N PHE A 71 -12.18 -9.81 -6.97
CA PHE A 71 -13.02 -10.60 -7.85
C PHE A 71 -14.38 -10.89 -7.20
N LYS A 72 -15.44 -10.70 -7.97
CA LYS A 72 -16.79 -11.12 -7.61
C LYS A 72 -16.91 -12.62 -7.89
N GLN A 73 -17.23 -13.39 -6.86
CA GLN A 73 -17.48 -14.83 -7.03
C GLN A 73 -18.88 -15.06 -7.62
N VAL A 74 -18.95 -15.84 -8.70
CA VAL A 74 -20.20 -16.23 -9.36
C VAL A 74 -20.22 -17.72 -9.65
N ILE A 75 -21.40 -18.29 -9.77
CA ILE A 75 -21.59 -19.69 -10.20
C ILE A 75 -22.02 -19.71 -11.65
N LYS A 76 -21.20 -20.31 -12.52
CA LYS A 76 -21.50 -20.56 -13.93
C LYS A 76 -21.38 -22.06 -14.20
N ASP A 77 -22.39 -22.66 -14.79
CA ASP A 77 -22.43 -24.09 -15.14
C ASP A 77 -22.09 -25.02 -13.95
N GLY A 78 -22.54 -24.64 -12.74
CA GLY A 78 -22.30 -25.37 -11.50
C GLY A 78 -20.88 -25.22 -10.92
N MET A 79 -20.01 -24.43 -11.54
CA MET A 79 -18.66 -24.14 -11.07
C MET A 79 -18.52 -22.70 -10.59
N GLN A 80 -17.70 -22.52 -9.54
CA GLN A 80 -17.32 -21.18 -9.08
C GLN A 80 -16.38 -20.54 -10.11
N THR A 81 -16.71 -19.32 -10.50
CA THR A 81 -15.90 -18.50 -11.41
C THR A 81 -15.78 -17.09 -10.85
N GLU A 82 -14.84 -16.33 -11.38
CA GLU A 82 -14.55 -14.97 -10.92
C GLU A 82 -14.89 -13.95 -12.01
N GLU A 83 -15.48 -12.84 -11.59
CA GLU A 83 -15.73 -11.66 -12.42
C GLU A 83 -15.17 -10.41 -11.76
N SER A 84 -14.83 -9.40 -12.55
CA SER A 84 -14.42 -8.10 -12.04
C SER A 84 -15.51 -7.47 -11.17
N SER A 85 -15.14 -6.88 -10.03
CA SER A 85 -16.11 -6.25 -9.12
C SER A 85 -16.64 -4.90 -9.64
N SER A 86 -15.90 -4.22 -10.50
CA SER A 86 -16.25 -2.93 -11.11
C SER A 86 -16.91 -1.93 -10.14
N TRP A 87 -16.34 -1.77 -8.92
CA TRP A 87 -16.89 -0.87 -7.89
C TRP A 87 -16.88 0.60 -8.31
N LEU A 88 -15.98 0.97 -9.24
CA LEU A 88 -15.84 2.31 -9.80
C LEU A 88 -16.67 2.56 -11.06
N LYS A 89 -17.50 1.62 -11.50
CA LYS A 89 -18.28 1.76 -12.75
C LYS A 89 -19.07 3.07 -12.85
N TYR A 90 -19.54 3.57 -11.73
CA TYR A 90 -20.32 4.84 -11.66
C TYR A 90 -19.55 5.93 -10.90
N GLY A 91 -18.25 5.76 -10.69
CA GLY A 91 -17.44 6.63 -9.85
C GLY A 91 -17.68 6.36 -8.36
N SER A 92 -17.01 7.15 -7.53
CA SER A 92 -17.18 7.13 -6.07
C SER A 92 -17.33 8.56 -5.56
N ASN A 93 -18.44 8.86 -4.89
CA ASN A 93 -18.66 10.16 -4.25
C ASN A 93 -17.83 10.35 -2.97
N TRP A 94 -17.18 9.29 -2.49
CA TRP A 94 -16.35 9.30 -1.29
C TRP A 94 -14.89 9.61 -1.59
N GLU A 95 -14.48 9.55 -2.85
CA GLU A 95 -13.12 9.83 -3.28
C GLU A 95 -12.94 11.29 -3.66
N HIS A 96 -11.90 11.90 -3.13
CA HIS A 96 -11.51 13.27 -3.45
C HIS A 96 -10.14 13.26 -4.12
N LYS A 97 -10.09 13.41 -5.44
CA LYS A 97 -8.85 13.52 -6.20
C LYS A 97 -8.05 14.74 -5.74
N LYS A 98 -6.77 14.54 -5.48
CA LYS A 98 -5.83 15.60 -5.09
C LYS A 98 -5.10 16.16 -6.30
N SER A 99 -4.70 17.42 -6.23
CA SER A 99 -3.88 18.05 -7.28
C SER A 99 -2.43 17.61 -7.25
N PHE A 100 -1.99 17.04 -6.14
CA PHE A 100 -0.63 16.57 -5.95
C PHE A 100 -0.39 15.26 -6.71
N THR A 101 0.74 15.18 -7.41
CA THR A 101 1.21 14.00 -8.14
C THR A 101 2.70 13.80 -7.90
N ASN A 102 3.16 12.56 -7.91
CA ASN A 102 4.57 12.17 -7.95
C ASN A 102 4.86 11.37 -9.21
N GLU A 103 6.13 11.25 -9.56
CA GLU A 103 6.61 10.30 -10.55
C GLU A 103 7.48 9.25 -9.85
N ILE A 104 7.19 7.99 -10.10
CA ILE A 104 7.93 6.83 -9.58
C ILE A 104 8.60 6.14 -10.76
N GLU A 105 9.90 5.91 -10.67
CA GLU A 105 10.63 5.15 -11.67
C GLU A 105 10.64 3.66 -11.33
N ILE A 106 10.16 2.85 -12.28
CA ILE A 106 10.08 1.39 -12.18
C ILE A 106 10.54 0.78 -13.51
N TYR A 107 11.54 -0.09 -13.48
CA TYR A 107 12.14 -0.70 -14.68
C TYR A 107 12.56 0.35 -15.75
N GLY A 108 13.14 1.47 -15.29
CA GLY A 108 13.58 2.57 -16.15
C GLY A 108 12.46 3.38 -16.81
N LYS A 109 11.21 3.17 -16.40
CA LYS A 109 10.03 3.92 -16.87
C LYS A 109 9.43 4.74 -15.75
N LYS A 110 8.93 5.94 -16.08
CA LYS A 110 8.26 6.82 -15.13
C LYS A 110 6.76 6.58 -15.10
N HIS A 111 6.22 6.39 -13.90
CA HIS A 111 4.82 6.20 -13.62
C HIS A 111 4.32 7.36 -12.76
N LYS A 112 3.27 8.03 -13.23
CA LYS A 112 2.68 9.14 -12.49
C LYS A 112 1.73 8.61 -11.42
N THR A 113 1.88 9.10 -10.19
CA THR A 113 0.96 8.79 -9.09
C THR A 113 -0.18 9.79 -9.06
N ILE A 114 -1.42 9.32 -9.17
CA ILE A 114 -2.63 10.09 -8.90
C ILE A 114 -3.14 9.73 -7.51
N THR A 115 -3.40 10.73 -6.70
CA THR A 115 -3.76 10.59 -5.30
C THR A 115 -5.25 10.87 -5.08
N TYR A 116 -5.93 10.02 -4.30
CA TYR A 116 -7.30 10.18 -3.87
C TYR A 116 -7.38 10.05 -2.34
N ASP A 117 -8.22 10.84 -1.70
CA ASP A 117 -8.51 10.71 -0.28
C ASP A 117 -9.94 10.23 -0.08
N MET A 118 -10.12 9.24 0.80
CA MET A 118 -11.41 8.77 1.30
C MET A 118 -11.49 9.05 2.80
N PRO A 119 -12.58 9.65 3.31
CA PRO A 119 -12.75 9.89 4.73
C PRO A 119 -13.07 8.60 5.48
N VAL A 120 -12.42 8.40 6.63
CA VAL A 120 -12.76 7.37 7.61
C VAL A 120 -13.31 8.05 8.86
N ILE A 121 -14.64 8.05 8.96
CA ILE A 121 -15.39 8.82 9.95
C ILE A 121 -15.57 7.97 11.21
N SER A 122 -15.33 8.56 12.41
CA SER A 122 -15.63 7.93 13.71
C SER A 122 -17.13 7.61 13.85
N ASP A 123 -17.48 6.68 14.73
CA ASP A 123 -18.89 6.26 14.95
C ASP A 123 -19.76 7.39 15.47
N ASP A 124 -19.19 8.33 16.23
CA ASP A 124 -19.86 9.56 16.72
C ASP A 124 -19.80 10.73 15.71
N ALA A 125 -19.29 10.49 14.52
CA ALA A 125 -19.10 11.48 13.45
C ALA A 125 -18.28 12.74 13.87
N SER A 126 -17.58 12.72 14.98
CA SER A 126 -16.85 13.87 15.53
C SER A 126 -15.40 13.93 15.06
N PHE A 127 -14.87 12.87 14.44
CA PHE A 127 -13.48 12.79 14.02
C PHE A 127 -13.33 12.07 12.68
N ILE A 128 -12.38 12.52 11.86
CA ILE A 128 -12.15 11.97 10.52
C ILE A 128 -10.67 11.70 10.32
N ASN A 129 -10.34 10.46 10.01
CA ASN A 129 -9.06 10.05 9.46
C ASN A 129 -9.15 9.94 7.92
N THR A 130 -8.04 9.66 7.29
CA THR A 130 -7.95 9.58 5.82
C THR A 130 -7.42 8.21 5.41
N LEU A 131 -8.13 7.55 4.49
CA LEU A 131 -7.56 6.51 3.64
C LEU A 131 -7.09 7.15 2.33
N ARG A 132 -5.79 7.16 2.08
CA ARG A 132 -5.17 7.72 0.88
C ARG A 132 -4.85 6.62 -0.11
N LEU A 133 -5.37 6.79 -1.32
CA LEU A 133 -5.28 5.81 -2.39
C LEU A 133 -4.41 6.35 -3.53
N PHE A 134 -3.57 5.49 -4.09
CA PHE A 134 -2.71 5.81 -5.22
C PHE A 134 -3.10 5.01 -6.46
N LYS A 135 -3.23 5.71 -7.58
CA LYS A 135 -3.44 5.14 -8.90
C LYS A 135 -2.23 5.46 -9.78
N ALA A 136 -1.76 4.47 -10.53
CA ALA A 136 -0.76 4.67 -11.56
C ALA A 136 -1.40 5.22 -12.84
N GLU A 137 -0.78 6.24 -13.41
CA GLU A 137 -1.19 6.86 -14.67
C GLU A 137 0.02 7.08 -15.57
N SER A 138 -0.18 7.03 -16.86
CA SER A 138 0.86 7.32 -17.84
C SER A 138 1.38 8.76 -17.71
N THR A 139 2.68 8.93 -17.88
CA THR A 139 3.29 10.26 -18.04
C THR A 139 3.21 10.76 -19.48
N LYS A 140 2.78 9.91 -20.44
CA LYS A 140 2.67 10.20 -21.86
C LYS A 140 1.23 10.14 -22.33
N ASP A 141 0.92 10.96 -23.30
CA ASP A 141 -0.34 10.88 -24.04
C ASP A 141 -0.33 9.68 -25.01
N ILE A 142 -1.52 9.27 -25.42
CA ILE A 142 -1.72 8.24 -26.44
C ILE A 142 -1.00 8.65 -27.73
N ASN A 143 -0.28 7.72 -28.34
CA ASN A 143 0.45 8.00 -29.59
C ASN A 143 -0.54 8.10 -30.76
N ILE A 144 -0.97 9.33 -31.06
CA ILE A 144 -1.92 9.63 -32.11
C ILE A 144 -1.47 9.15 -33.50
N ASN A 145 -0.15 9.20 -33.77
CA ASN A 145 0.39 8.77 -35.06
C ASN A 145 0.27 7.25 -35.27
N LYS A 146 0.48 6.46 -34.24
CA LYS A 146 0.27 5.01 -34.25
C LYS A 146 -1.23 4.68 -34.31
N PHE A 147 -2.03 5.35 -33.48
CA PHE A 147 -3.47 5.18 -33.44
C PHE A 147 -4.10 5.42 -34.81
N SER A 148 -3.79 6.52 -35.48
CA SER A 148 -4.35 6.86 -36.79
C SER A 148 -3.93 5.92 -37.94
N LYS A 149 -2.88 5.13 -37.73
CA LYS A 149 -2.44 4.07 -38.66
C LYS A 149 -3.08 2.71 -38.37
N GLY A 150 -3.93 2.62 -37.34
CA GLY A 150 -4.55 1.36 -36.92
C GLY A 150 -3.69 0.49 -36.00
N ASP A 151 -2.52 0.97 -35.59
CA ASP A 151 -1.63 0.30 -34.64
C ASP A 151 -2.06 0.63 -33.20
N ILE A 152 -3.20 0.05 -32.81
CA ILE A 152 -3.91 0.43 -31.59
C ILE A 152 -3.14 -0.03 -30.34
N ILE A 153 -2.61 -1.26 -30.33
CA ILE A 153 -1.90 -1.81 -29.16
C ILE A 153 -0.71 -0.94 -28.83
N ASP A 154 0.15 -0.67 -29.81
CA ASP A 154 1.33 0.15 -29.61
C ASP A 154 1.01 1.64 -29.37
N ALA A 155 -0.17 2.11 -29.78
CA ALA A 155 -0.62 3.46 -29.47
C ALA A 155 -0.94 3.63 -27.99
N TYR A 156 -1.40 2.57 -27.32
CA TYR A 156 -1.80 2.53 -25.91
C TYR A 156 -0.77 1.83 -25.00
N ASP A 157 0.40 1.43 -25.49
CA ASP A 157 1.40 0.65 -24.77
C ASP A 157 1.71 1.24 -23.37
N ASP A 158 2.04 2.51 -23.29
CA ASP A 158 2.34 3.21 -22.04
C ASP A 158 1.10 3.29 -21.10
N TYR A 159 -0.09 3.47 -21.65
CA TYR A 159 -1.34 3.46 -20.89
C TYR A 159 -1.62 2.07 -20.30
N ILE A 160 -1.50 1.01 -21.10
CA ILE A 160 -1.72 -0.38 -20.67
C ILE A 160 -0.75 -0.74 -19.54
N GLU A 161 0.53 -0.42 -19.72
CA GLU A 161 1.55 -0.70 -18.70
C GLU A 161 1.25 0.00 -17.37
N ASN A 162 0.89 1.27 -17.40
CA ASN A 162 0.58 2.02 -16.18
C ASN A 162 -0.71 1.53 -15.52
N SER A 163 -1.79 1.32 -16.30
CA SER A 163 -3.06 0.86 -15.75
C SER A 163 -2.95 -0.54 -15.11
N SER A 164 -2.10 -1.42 -15.66
CA SER A 164 -1.91 -2.78 -15.12
C SER A 164 -1.43 -2.78 -13.66
N ILE A 165 -0.68 -1.76 -13.21
CA ILE A 165 -0.18 -1.67 -11.83
C ILE A 165 -1.33 -1.54 -10.82
N THR A 166 -2.41 -0.86 -11.18
CA THR A 166 -3.54 -0.60 -10.26
C THR A 166 -4.87 -1.14 -10.78
N GLU A 167 -4.85 -2.16 -11.65
CA GLU A 167 -6.08 -2.75 -12.19
C GLU A 167 -6.71 -3.74 -11.21
N PHE A 168 -5.95 -4.75 -10.75
CA PHE A 168 -6.44 -5.80 -9.87
C PHE A 168 -5.62 -5.92 -8.59
N LEU A 169 -6.30 -6.19 -7.47
CA LEU A 169 -5.67 -6.39 -6.15
C LEU A 169 -4.81 -7.66 -6.10
N TYR A 170 -5.32 -8.76 -6.64
CA TYR A 170 -4.60 -10.03 -6.63
C TYR A 170 -4.17 -10.42 -8.04
N VAL A 171 -2.88 -10.66 -8.18
CA VAL A 171 -2.29 -11.21 -9.39
C VAL A 171 -1.87 -12.66 -9.12
N ASP A 172 -1.92 -13.50 -10.15
CA ASP A 172 -1.42 -14.87 -10.05
C ASP A 172 0.12 -14.84 -10.08
N ASP A 173 0.74 -15.05 -8.93
CA ASP A 173 2.19 -15.07 -8.74
C ASP A 173 2.81 -16.47 -8.86
N SER A 174 2.07 -17.44 -9.40
CA SER A 174 2.62 -18.74 -9.76
C SER A 174 3.57 -18.64 -10.96
N SER A 175 3.36 -17.65 -11.85
CA SER A 175 4.23 -17.35 -12.98
C SER A 175 5.28 -16.27 -12.63
N ASN A 176 6.36 -16.22 -13.41
CA ASN A 176 7.38 -15.18 -13.24
C ASN A 176 6.86 -13.78 -13.58
N GLU A 177 6.04 -13.68 -14.60
CA GLU A 177 5.39 -12.42 -15.02
C GLU A 177 4.44 -11.89 -13.93
N GLY A 178 3.69 -12.77 -13.29
CA GLY A 178 2.83 -12.43 -12.16
C GLY A 178 3.63 -11.92 -10.95
N LYS A 179 4.74 -12.58 -10.61
CA LYS A 179 5.66 -12.12 -9.56
C LYS A 179 6.24 -10.73 -9.87
N ILE A 180 6.64 -10.48 -11.11
CA ILE A 180 7.15 -9.17 -11.55
C ILE A 180 6.04 -8.10 -11.42
N LEU A 181 4.81 -8.41 -11.84
CA LEU A 181 3.69 -7.47 -11.71
C LEU A 181 3.39 -7.17 -10.24
N ARG A 182 3.39 -8.17 -9.37
CA ARG A 182 3.24 -8.01 -7.93
C ARG A 182 4.33 -7.11 -7.35
N LEU A 183 5.58 -7.35 -7.68
CA LEU A 183 6.71 -6.52 -7.25
C LEU A 183 6.58 -5.06 -7.74
N LYS A 184 6.07 -4.84 -8.97
CA LYS A 184 5.74 -3.50 -9.47
C LYS A 184 4.66 -2.82 -8.62
N GLN A 185 3.59 -3.54 -8.27
CA GLN A 185 2.50 -3.03 -7.43
C GLN A 185 3.03 -2.64 -6.05
N GLU A 186 3.80 -3.51 -5.40
CA GLU A 186 4.39 -3.28 -4.09
C GLU A 186 5.30 -2.06 -4.09
N TYR A 187 6.24 -1.98 -5.04
CA TYR A 187 7.16 -0.86 -5.08
C TYR A 187 6.47 0.46 -5.45
N PHE A 188 5.55 0.46 -6.42
CA PHE A 188 4.76 1.65 -6.76
C PHE A 188 3.98 2.16 -5.54
N PHE A 189 3.40 1.25 -4.76
CA PHE A 189 2.68 1.58 -3.53
C PHE A 189 3.60 2.23 -2.50
N VAL A 190 4.70 1.58 -2.13
CA VAL A 190 5.56 2.06 -1.04
C VAL A 190 6.28 3.35 -1.41
N ALA A 191 6.75 3.49 -2.64
CA ALA A 191 7.39 4.70 -3.11
C ALA A 191 6.41 5.89 -3.12
N SER A 192 5.18 5.68 -3.59
CA SER A 192 4.12 6.70 -3.53
C SER A 192 3.79 7.09 -2.09
N ALA A 193 3.67 6.11 -1.19
CA ALA A 193 3.32 6.33 0.21
C ALA A 193 4.43 7.08 0.98
N MET A 194 5.69 6.67 0.83
CA MET A 194 6.80 7.30 1.55
C MET A 194 7.08 8.72 1.08
N ARG A 195 7.01 8.97 -0.23
CA ARG A 195 7.13 10.34 -0.77
C ARG A 195 5.99 11.25 -0.30
N ASP A 196 4.75 10.75 -0.26
CA ASP A 196 3.62 11.51 0.30
C ASP A 196 3.76 11.72 1.81
N PHE A 197 4.19 10.71 2.56
CA PHE A 197 4.41 10.78 4.00
C PHE A 197 5.42 11.88 4.35
N VAL A 198 6.62 11.86 3.73
CA VAL A 198 7.66 12.86 3.97
C VAL A 198 7.20 14.24 3.51
N ARG A 199 6.60 14.36 2.31
CA ARG A 199 6.05 15.63 1.81
C ARG A 199 5.05 16.24 2.78
N ARG A 200 4.10 15.45 3.30
CA ARG A 200 3.10 15.92 4.25
C ARG A 200 3.74 16.33 5.57
N TYR A 201 4.70 15.59 6.04
CA TYR A 201 5.43 15.94 7.24
C TYR A 201 6.09 17.31 7.09
N ILE A 202 6.84 17.53 6.00
CA ILE A 202 7.53 18.82 5.74
C ILE A 202 6.54 19.97 5.59
N LEU A 203 5.36 19.76 5.00
CA LEU A 203 4.33 20.80 4.90
C LEU A 203 3.81 21.28 6.27
N TYR A 204 3.90 20.47 7.32
CA TYR A 204 3.43 20.83 8.66
C TYR A 204 4.54 21.29 9.59
N TYR A 205 5.72 20.69 9.49
CA TYR A 205 6.80 20.86 10.47
C TYR A 205 8.06 21.51 9.91
N GLU A 206 8.15 21.69 8.59
CA GLU A 206 9.23 22.37 7.85
C GLU A 206 10.64 21.77 8.02
N ASN A 207 10.87 20.91 9.01
CA ASN A 207 12.17 20.34 9.35
C ASN A 207 12.12 18.82 9.52
N ILE A 208 12.84 18.07 8.69
CA ILE A 208 12.90 16.60 8.70
C ILE A 208 13.57 16.04 9.95
N GLU A 209 14.43 16.81 10.62
CA GLU A 209 15.21 16.35 11.77
C GLU A 209 14.34 15.85 12.95
N HIS A 210 13.12 16.34 13.07
CA HIS A 210 12.20 15.97 14.15
C HIS A 210 11.15 14.92 13.75
N ILE A 211 11.27 14.30 12.57
CA ILE A 211 10.27 13.35 12.07
C ILE A 211 10.11 12.15 13.01
N LYS A 212 11.19 11.69 13.62
CA LYS A 212 11.18 10.53 14.52
C LYS A 212 10.47 10.78 15.87
N GLU A 213 10.39 12.02 16.33
CA GLU A 213 9.65 12.35 17.56
C GLU A 213 8.16 12.59 17.30
N GLN A 214 7.76 12.86 16.06
CA GLN A 214 6.43 13.30 15.70
C GLN A 214 5.59 12.27 14.97
N THR A 215 6.21 11.18 14.51
CA THR A 215 5.53 10.23 13.63
C THR A 215 5.85 8.77 13.97
N ASN A 216 4.88 7.90 13.67
CA ASN A 216 5.07 6.46 13.65
C ASN A 216 4.47 5.91 12.35
N VAL A 217 5.09 4.89 11.78
CA VAL A 217 4.65 4.19 10.58
C VAL A 217 4.47 2.71 10.90
N ILE A 218 3.30 2.18 10.59
CA ILE A 218 3.01 0.75 10.74
C ILE A 218 3.10 0.12 9.36
N ILE A 219 4.05 -0.79 9.19
CA ILE A 219 4.14 -1.69 8.03
C ILE A 219 3.19 -2.85 8.28
N ASN A 220 2.18 -2.98 7.41
CA ASN A 220 1.18 -4.02 7.51
C ASN A 220 1.59 -5.21 6.63
N ASP A 221 2.11 -6.24 7.29
CA ASP A 221 2.69 -7.46 6.73
C ASP A 221 3.96 -7.23 5.90
N ILE A 222 4.36 -8.27 5.12
CA ILE A 222 5.65 -8.34 4.43
C ILE A 222 5.69 -7.52 3.13
N HIS A 223 4.57 -7.38 2.43
CA HIS A 223 4.50 -6.74 1.12
C HIS A 223 5.05 -5.31 1.08
N PRO A 224 4.81 -4.44 2.07
CA PRO A 224 5.33 -3.07 2.05
C PRO A 224 6.77 -2.94 2.55
N THR A 225 7.56 -4.01 2.67
CA THR A 225 8.92 -3.99 3.24
C THR A 225 9.82 -2.94 2.60
N LEU A 226 9.75 -2.76 1.27
CA LEU A 226 10.57 -1.78 0.59
C LEU A 226 10.29 -0.32 1.01
N ALA A 227 9.23 -0.05 1.79
CA ALA A 227 8.99 1.27 2.38
C ALA A 227 10.12 1.70 3.33
N LEU A 228 10.72 0.76 4.06
CA LEU A 228 11.87 1.02 4.95
C LEU A 228 13.09 1.51 4.15
N ILE A 229 13.34 0.87 3.02
CA ILE A 229 14.45 1.20 2.13
C ILE A 229 14.18 2.51 1.37
N GLU A 230 12.95 2.70 0.85
CA GLU A 230 12.55 3.94 0.18
C GLU A 230 12.66 5.14 1.13
N PHE A 231 12.27 4.99 2.40
CA PHE A 231 12.41 6.06 3.38
C PHE A 231 13.89 6.41 3.64
N ILE A 232 14.77 5.41 3.76
CA ILE A 232 16.23 5.63 3.88
C ILE A 232 16.76 6.34 2.62
N SER A 233 16.33 5.91 1.42
CA SER A 233 16.73 6.54 0.16
C SER A 233 16.32 8.02 0.13
N ILE A 234 15.07 8.35 0.49
CA ILE A 234 14.59 9.73 0.58
C ILE A 234 15.43 10.56 1.56
N LEU A 235 15.71 10.04 2.77
CA LEU A 235 16.48 10.77 3.77
C LEU A 235 17.91 11.07 3.29
N ARG A 236 18.51 10.14 2.55
CA ARG A 236 19.85 10.30 1.99
C ARG A 236 19.90 11.30 0.84
N ASN A 237 18.99 11.15 -0.11
CA ASN A 237 19.07 11.84 -1.40
C ASN A 237 18.44 13.24 -1.35
N ASP A 238 17.35 13.39 -0.61
CA ASP A 238 16.60 14.64 -0.56
C ASP A 238 16.99 15.51 0.66
N TYR A 239 17.61 14.90 1.71
CA TYR A 239 17.94 15.58 2.97
C TYR A 239 19.39 15.40 3.44
N ASP A 240 20.26 14.84 2.61
CA ASP A 240 21.70 14.67 2.86
C ASP A 240 22.04 13.93 4.17
N PHE A 241 21.18 13.00 4.62
CA PHE A 241 21.49 12.19 5.80
C PHE A 241 22.57 11.14 5.47
N SER A 242 23.48 10.89 6.44
CA SER A 242 24.37 9.72 6.35
C SER A 242 23.54 8.43 6.42
N ILE A 243 24.09 7.33 5.89
CA ILE A 243 23.43 6.01 5.93
C ILE A 243 23.10 5.61 7.37
N LYS A 244 24.02 5.77 8.29
CA LYS A 244 23.83 5.47 9.72
C LYS A 244 22.68 6.28 10.32
N LYS A 245 22.64 7.60 10.09
CA LYS A 245 21.57 8.46 10.60
C LYS A 245 20.22 8.05 10.01
N SER A 246 20.16 7.72 8.72
CA SER A 246 18.92 7.27 8.07
C SER A 246 18.41 5.96 8.66
N ILE A 247 19.32 5.00 8.95
CA ILE A 247 18.97 3.74 9.62
C ILE A 247 18.43 4.01 11.04
N ASP A 248 19.09 4.86 11.81
CA ASP A 248 18.67 5.19 13.18
C ASP A 248 17.27 5.82 13.19
N TYR A 249 16.99 6.73 12.23
CA TYR A 249 15.66 7.34 12.08
C TYR A 249 14.60 6.33 11.68
N THR A 250 14.92 5.43 10.76
CA THR A 250 14.00 4.36 10.33
C THR A 250 13.64 3.46 11.50
N ARG A 251 14.63 3.02 12.28
CA ARG A 251 14.45 2.19 13.47
C ARG A 251 13.62 2.85 14.58
N GLU A 252 13.54 4.17 14.61
CA GLU A 252 12.71 4.90 15.60
C GLU A 252 11.26 5.10 15.16
N ILE A 253 10.96 5.03 13.86
CA ILE A 253 9.65 5.38 13.28
C ILE A 253 8.82 4.15 12.92
N PHE A 254 9.47 3.07 12.41
CA PHE A 254 8.75 1.96 11.78
C PHE A 254 8.46 0.83 12.75
N TYR A 255 7.20 0.39 12.72
CA TYR A 255 6.69 -0.80 13.41
C TYR A 255 6.20 -1.80 12.38
N HIS A 256 6.51 -3.06 12.54
CA HIS A 256 6.07 -4.10 11.63
C HIS A 256 4.98 -4.95 12.28
N LEU A 257 3.82 -5.07 11.63
CA LEU A 257 2.72 -5.94 12.02
C LEU A 257 2.68 -7.13 11.06
N ALA A 258 3.10 -8.31 11.53
CA ALA A 258 3.20 -9.51 10.71
C ALA A 258 2.01 -10.43 10.89
N PHE A 259 1.38 -10.79 9.79
CA PHE A 259 0.29 -11.77 9.71
C PHE A 259 0.76 -13.11 9.12
N SER A 260 1.97 -13.18 8.57
CA SER A 260 2.52 -14.38 7.96
C SER A 260 2.61 -15.52 8.97
N VAL A 261 1.97 -16.66 8.66
CA VAL A 261 1.88 -17.83 9.54
C VAL A 261 2.80 -18.98 9.13
N THR A 262 3.37 -18.92 7.92
CA THR A 262 4.28 -19.94 7.36
C THR A 262 5.49 -19.28 6.72
N ASP A 263 6.62 -19.99 6.63
CA ASP A 263 7.81 -19.48 5.93
C ASP A 263 7.57 -19.26 4.43
N ASP A 264 6.65 -20.02 3.82
CA ASP A 264 6.29 -19.87 2.40
C ASP A 264 5.57 -18.54 2.10
N SER A 265 4.99 -17.91 3.12
CA SER A 265 4.37 -16.59 3.01
C SER A 265 5.37 -15.44 3.10
N LEU A 266 6.65 -15.72 3.37
CA LEU A 266 7.71 -14.71 3.47
C LEU A 266 8.27 -14.42 2.10
N GLU A 267 8.15 -13.19 1.67
CA GLU A 267 8.58 -12.76 0.35
C GLU A 267 10.09 -12.64 0.23
N LYS A 268 10.58 -13.09 -0.92
CA LYS A 268 11.93 -12.88 -1.39
C LYS A 268 11.95 -12.72 -2.91
N TYR A 269 12.79 -11.84 -3.40
CA TYR A 269 12.93 -11.57 -4.83
C TYR A 269 14.37 -11.75 -5.29
N PRO A 270 14.61 -12.26 -6.51
CA PRO A 270 15.95 -12.34 -7.07
C PRO A 270 16.62 -10.96 -7.05
N VAL A 271 17.91 -10.92 -6.69
CA VAL A 271 18.72 -9.70 -6.65
C VAL A 271 18.63 -8.91 -7.96
N ASP A 272 18.71 -9.62 -9.10
CA ASP A 272 18.64 -8.98 -10.42
C ASP A 272 17.28 -8.33 -10.70
N GLU A 273 16.18 -8.88 -10.15
CA GLU A 273 14.86 -8.27 -10.33
C GLU A 273 14.71 -6.99 -9.50
N ILE A 274 15.19 -6.98 -8.24
CA ILE A 274 15.22 -5.76 -7.42
C ILE A 274 16.11 -4.67 -8.08
N ARG A 275 17.27 -5.06 -8.63
CA ARG A 275 18.16 -4.12 -9.33
C ARG A 275 17.51 -3.54 -10.59
N LYS A 276 16.84 -4.36 -11.40
CA LYS A 276 16.10 -3.90 -12.58
C LYS A 276 14.88 -3.05 -12.20
N LEU A 277 14.19 -3.42 -11.14
CA LEU A 277 13.03 -2.68 -10.65
C LEU A 277 13.40 -1.22 -10.40
N ASN A 278 14.45 -0.99 -9.58
CA ASN A 278 15.00 0.32 -9.32
C ASN A 278 16.43 0.17 -8.77
N GLU A 279 17.42 0.68 -9.51
CA GLU A 279 18.84 0.52 -9.16
C GLU A 279 19.21 1.28 -7.88
N GLU A 280 18.59 2.45 -7.64
CA GLU A 280 18.85 3.25 -6.44
C GLU A 280 18.38 2.52 -5.17
N ILE A 281 17.22 1.87 -5.22
CA ILE A 281 16.72 1.04 -4.11
C ILE A 281 17.64 -0.14 -3.87
N PHE A 282 18.13 -0.80 -4.91
CA PHE A 282 19.09 -1.88 -4.76
C PHE A 282 20.40 -1.40 -4.11
N ILE A 283 20.95 -0.28 -4.56
CA ILE A 283 22.14 0.34 -3.97
C ILE A 283 21.88 0.66 -2.49
N THR A 284 20.73 1.22 -2.17
CA THR A 284 20.36 1.54 -0.78
C THR A 284 20.28 0.28 0.08
N ILE A 285 19.72 -0.83 -0.42
CA ILE A 285 19.72 -2.13 0.29
C ILE A 285 21.14 -2.57 0.60
N MET A 286 22.05 -2.49 -0.37
CA MET A 286 23.44 -2.91 -0.21
C MET A 286 24.21 -2.01 0.77
N ASP A 287 23.98 -0.69 0.72
CA ASP A 287 24.61 0.26 1.64
C ASP A 287 24.14 0.03 3.08
N VAL A 288 22.83 -0.20 3.28
CA VAL A 288 22.29 -0.55 4.61
C VAL A 288 22.88 -1.87 5.10
N GLN A 289 22.92 -2.88 4.24
CA GLN A 289 23.52 -4.18 4.56
C GLN A 289 24.97 -4.01 5.01
N ASN A 290 25.77 -3.25 4.27
CA ASN A 290 27.17 -3.00 4.59
C ASN A 290 27.35 -2.26 5.93
N GLU A 291 26.52 -1.26 6.21
CA GLU A 291 26.55 -0.52 7.48
C GLU A 291 26.22 -1.41 8.68
N LEU A 292 25.26 -2.35 8.50
CA LEU A 292 24.83 -3.25 9.56
C LEU A 292 25.72 -4.48 9.73
N THR A 293 26.61 -4.76 8.79
CA THR A 293 27.57 -5.88 8.88
C THR A 293 28.47 -5.69 10.09
N GLY A 294 28.41 -6.61 11.04
CA GLY A 294 29.16 -6.53 12.31
C GLY A 294 28.30 -6.16 13.53
N GLU A 295 27.04 -5.77 13.35
CA GLU A 295 26.09 -5.71 14.46
C GLU A 295 25.80 -7.11 15.03
N ASN A 296 25.60 -7.19 16.35
CA ASN A 296 25.18 -8.44 17.00
C ASN A 296 23.80 -8.87 16.46
N ASN A 297 23.68 -10.13 16.05
CA ASN A 297 22.48 -10.73 15.46
C ASN A 297 22.11 -10.14 14.07
N TYR A 298 23.10 -9.66 13.33
CA TYR A 298 22.89 -9.25 11.94
C TYR A 298 22.44 -10.44 11.08
N LEU A 299 21.42 -10.21 10.26
CA LEU A 299 20.95 -11.13 9.22
C LEU A 299 21.22 -10.49 7.86
N PRO A 300 21.86 -11.20 6.92
CA PRO A 300 22.09 -10.65 5.59
C PRO A 300 20.77 -10.38 4.87
N PHE A 301 20.68 -9.24 4.19
CA PHE A 301 19.51 -8.90 3.35
C PHE A 301 19.54 -9.65 2.04
N VAL A 302 20.74 -10.01 1.59
CA VAL A 302 20.96 -10.81 0.37
C VAL A 302 21.55 -12.14 0.75
N GLU A 303 20.86 -13.22 0.41
CA GLU A 303 21.24 -14.59 0.67
C GLU A 303 20.84 -15.48 -0.52
N ASP A 304 21.75 -16.38 -0.96
CA ASP A 304 21.52 -17.30 -2.08
C ASP A 304 21.00 -16.63 -3.37
N GLY A 305 21.40 -15.39 -3.64
CA GLY A 305 20.97 -14.62 -4.81
C GLY A 305 19.58 -13.97 -4.70
N TYR A 306 18.99 -13.97 -3.50
CA TYR A 306 17.70 -13.33 -3.22
C TYR A 306 17.82 -12.21 -2.20
N VAL A 307 17.00 -11.19 -2.34
CA VAL A 307 16.73 -10.18 -1.32
C VAL A 307 15.63 -10.71 -0.39
N ILE A 308 15.93 -10.81 0.89
CA ILE A 308 15.06 -11.42 1.93
C ILE A 308 14.33 -10.32 2.71
N PHE A 309 13.06 -10.12 2.43
CA PHE A 309 12.26 -9.05 3.05
C PHE A 309 12.12 -9.20 4.57
N LYS A 310 11.98 -10.43 5.07
CA LYS A 310 11.97 -10.70 6.52
C LYS A 310 13.19 -10.08 7.22
N ASN A 311 14.38 -10.25 6.64
CA ASN A 311 15.63 -9.79 7.26
C ASN A 311 15.72 -8.26 7.29
N ILE A 312 15.22 -7.59 6.24
CA ILE A 312 15.09 -6.12 6.19
C ILE A 312 14.16 -5.62 7.29
N ASN A 313 12.96 -6.21 7.41
CA ASN A 313 12.00 -5.82 8.45
C ASN A 313 12.58 -6.01 9.86
N LEU A 314 13.23 -7.15 10.11
CA LEU A 314 13.84 -7.44 11.40
C LEU A 314 14.94 -6.46 11.78
N ALA A 315 15.74 -6.01 10.81
CA ALA A 315 16.85 -5.12 11.05
C ALA A 315 16.41 -3.66 11.24
N LEU A 316 15.37 -3.22 10.54
CA LEU A 316 15.01 -1.81 10.40
C LEU A 316 13.73 -1.40 11.14
N SER A 317 12.90 -2.33 11.64
CA SER A 317 11.73 -1.97 12.46
C SER A 317 12.13 -1.74 13.91
N LYS A 318 11.47 -0.77 14.56
CA LYS A 318 11.61 -0.48 15.98
C LYS A 318 11.12 -1.65 16.82
N ASP A 319 9.88 -2.05 16.54
CA ASP A 319 9.22 -3.21 17.13
C ASP A 319 8.53 -4.03 16.05
N TYR A 320 8.42 -5.31 16.33
CA TYR A 320 7.81 -6.27 15.44
C TYR A 320 6.65 -6.95 16.17
N LEU A 321 5.42 -6.66 15.75
CA LEU A 321 4.21 -7.27 16.28
C LEU A 321 3.83 -8.44 15.40
N PHE A 322 3.69 -9.64 15.93
CA PHE A 322 3.28 -10.80 15.13
C PHE A 322 2.17 -11.57 15.80
N LEU A 323 1.30 -12.12 14.96
CA LEU A 323 0.16 -12.94 15.36
C LEU A 323 0.48 -14.45 15.26
N SER A 324 1.68 -14.81 14.76
CA SER A 324 2.07 -16.18 14.51
C SER A 324 3.06 -16.71 15.53
N LYS A 325 2.76 -17.91 16.07
CA LYS A 325 3.63 -18.64 16.98
C LYS A 325 4.94 -19.09 16.31
N ILE A 326 4.95 -19.33 14.99
CA ILE A 326 6.12 -19.78 14.23
C ILE A 326 7.21 -18.71 14.19
N LEU A 327 6.83 -17.44 13.95
CA LEU A 327 7.78 -16.33 14.01
C LEU A 327 8.22 -16.03 15.43
N ALA A 328 7.38 -16.38 16.46
CA ALA A 328 7.72 -16.22 17.88
C ALA A 328 8.81 -17.18 18.35
N GLU A 329 8.94 -18.34 17.74
CA GLU A 329 9.92 -19.37 18.09
C GLU A 329 11.30 -19.13 17.45
N ASP A 330 11.41 -18.23 16.46
CA ASP A 330 12.68 -17.79 15.90
C ASP A 330 13.49 -17.05 16.99
N LYS A 331 14.65 -17.59 17.39
CA LYS A 331 15.48 -17.09 18.50
C LYS A 331 15.96 -15.65 18.30
N ILE A 332 16.04 -15.17 17.08
CA ILE A 332 16.44 -13.80 16.75
C ILE A 332 15.23 -12.89 16.85
N ALA A 333 14.11 -13.36 16.33
CA ALA A 333 12.82 -12.74 16.42
C ALA A 333 12.41 -12.52 17.88
N SER A 334 12.45 -13.52 18.73
CA SER A 334 11.94 -13.49 20.12
C SER A 334 12.55 -12.43 21.04
N LYS A 335 13.65 -11.79 20.66
CA LYS A 335 14.27 -10.69 21.44
C LYS A 335 13.74 -9.31 21.12
N LYS A 336 13.02 -9.14 20.00
CA LYS A 336 12.46 -7.85 19.52
C LYS A 336 10.93 -7.79 19.50
N TYR A 337 10.23 -8.90 19.82
CA TYR A 337 8.80 -9.02 19.52
C TYR A 337 7.89 -8.92 20.73
N ILE A 338 6.76 -8.28 20.52
CA ILE A 338 5.60 -8.33 21.41
C ILE A 338 4.64 -9.38 20.82
N ASN A 339 4.49 -10.51 21.52
CA ASN A 339 3.49 -11.53 21.18
C ASN A 339 2.11 -11.00 21.59
N LEU A 340 1.17 -10.92 20.65
CA LEU A 340 -0.20 -10.47 20.88
C LEU A 340 -1.20 -11.62 21.02
N GLY A 341 -0.79 -12.87 20.90
CA GLY A 341 -1.69 -14.03 20.93
C GLY A 341 -1.43 -15.03 22.02
#